data_931ed1a2fbcfac994125d28de74320cd
#
_entry.id   931ed1a2fbcfac994125d28de74320cd
#
_cell.length_a   1.000
_cell.length_b   1.000
_cell.length_c   1.000
_cell.angle_alpha   90.00
_cell.angle_beta   90.00
_cell.angle_gamma   90.00
#
_symmetry.space_group_name_H-M   'P 1'
#
loop_
_entity.id
_entity.type
_entity.pdbx_description
1 polymer ?
#
loop_
_entity_poly.entity_id
_entity_poly.type
_entity_poly.pdbx_seq_one_letter_code
_entity_poly.pdbx_strand_id
1 'polypeptide(L)'
;MNMNFYHIFIMFTTSFLTQYFIMSWVMDNSIVDFTNSLGKIYLSFLMGLTMVFSQIFMDTNIYPLFYIILFIFILIFIYLYRTQTFIGDKEYLSDMIEHHSMALLTSDQILQKTKNRKIKKLANQIMETQ
;
A
#
# COMPACT_ATOMS: atom_id res chain seq x y z
N MET A 1 -14.62 -23.59 11.87
CA MET A 1 -15.19 -22.27 12.25
C MET A 1 -15.91 -21.76 11.02
N ASN A 2 -17.24 -21.71 11.02
CA ASN A 2 -17.97 -21.22 9.85
C ASN A 2 -17.65 -19.72 9.68
N MET A 3 -16.97 -19.37 8.60
CA MET A 3 -16.66 -17.97 8.32
C MET A 3 -17.95 -17.22 8.02
N ASN A 4 -18.32 -16.30 8.91
CA ASN A 4 -19.47 -15.44 8.73
C ASN A 4 -19.08 -14.25 7.85
N PHE A 5 -19.97 -13.80 6.97
CA PHE A 5 -19.80 -12.59 6.14
C PHE A 5 -19.29 -11.38 6.95
N TYR A 6 -19.69 -11.29 8.20
CA TYR A 6 -19.22 -10.27 9.14
C TYR A 6 -17.71 -10.31 9.39
N HIS A 7 -17.09 -11.49 9.51
CA HIS A 7 -15.64 -11.62 9.67
C HIS A 7 -14.88 -11.18 8.41
N ILE A 8 -15.39 -11.55 7.24
CA ILE A 8 -14.81 -11.11 5.95
C ILE A 8 -14.83 -9.59 5.85
N PHE A 9 -15.97 -8.99 6.19
CA PHE A 9 -16.13 -7.53 6.14
C PHE A 9 -15.20 -6.81 7.12
N ILE A 10 -15.08 -7.29 8.35
CA ILE A 10 -14.14 -6.72 9.34
C ILE A 10 -12.71 -6.83 8.85
N MET A 11 -12.30 -7.99 8.36
CA MET A 11 -10.94 -8.20 7.87
C MET A 11 -10.61 -7.28 6.70
N PHE A 12 -11.51 -7.21 5.73
CA PHE A 12 -11.34 -6.28 4.60
C PHE A 12 -11.18 -4.84 5.10
N THR A 13 -12.12 -4.38 5.92
CA THR A 13 -12.15 -2.99 6.40
C THR A 13 -10.92 -2.67 7.25
N THR A 14 -10.53 -3.56 8.16
CA THR A 14 -9.34 -3.36 8.99
C THR A 14 -8.07 -3.29 8.14
N SER A 15 -7.90 -4.20 7.19
CA SER A 15 -6.74 -4.23 6.31
C SER A 15 -6.69 -3.00 5.40
N PHE A 16 -7.84 -2.58 4.86
CA PHE A 16 -7.95 -1.36 4.07
C PHE A 16 -7.54 -0.12 4.88
N LEU A 17 -8.10 0.04 6.08
CA LEU A 17 -7.80 1.19 6.94
C LEU A 17 -6.34 1.18 7.41
N THR A 18 -5.80 0.02 7.71
CA THR A 18 -4.38 -0.12 8.08
C THR A 18 -3.48 0.34 6.94
N GLN A 19 -3.72 -0.12 5.72
CA GLN A 19 -2.94 0.30 4.55
C GLN A 19 -3.10 1.79 4.27
N TYR A 20 -4.32 2.30 4.34
CA TYR A 20 -4.63 3.68 3.97
C TYR A 20 -4.08 4.71 4.97
N PHE A 21 -4.25 4.46 6.27
CA PHE A 21 -3.87 5.42 7.31
C PHE A 21 -2.56 5.06 8.01
N ILE A 22 -2.45 3.84 8.54
CA ILE A 22 -1.33 3.47 9.41
C ILE A 22 -0.05 3.35 8.61
N MET A 23 -0.09 2.69 7.43
CA MET A 23 1.13 2.51 6.62
C MET A 23 1.67 3.84 6.12
N SER A 24 0.82 4.74 5.63
CA SER A 24 1.27 6.08 5.24
C SER A 24 1.87 6.84 6.43
N TRP A 25 1.18 6.86 7.56
CA TRP A 25 1.70 7.55 8.75
C TRP A 25 3.06 7.01 9.22
N VAL A 26 3.28 5.70 9.11
CA VAL A 26 4.56 5.07 9.48
C VAL A 26 5.67 5.35 8.45
N MET A 27 5.30 5.48 7.18
CA MET A 27 6.26 5.60 6.07
C MET A 27 6.61 7.04 5.73
N ASP A 28 5.73 8.00 5.99
CA ASP A 28 5.95 9.40 5.67
C ASP A 28 6.93 10.06 6.64
N ASN A 29 7.78 10.93 6.12
CA ASN A 29 8.72 11.71 6.91
C ASN A 29 8.01 12.76 7.79
N SER A 30 6.87 13.26 7.32
CA SER A 30 6.04 14.24 8.02
C SER A 30 4.56 13.95 7.84
N ILE A 31 3.75 14.22 8.87
CA ILE A 31 2.28 14.13 8.81
C ILE A 31 1.71 15.07 7.73
N VAL A 32 2.40 16.15 7.40
CA VAL A 32 1.99 17.10 6.36
C VAL A 32 2.06 16.48 4.96
N ASP A 33 2.91 15.46 4.77
CA ASP A 33 3.09 14.77 3.50
C ASP A 33 1.99 13.72 3.24
N PHE A 34 1.16 13.43 4.26
CA PHE A 34 0.01 12.55 4.11
C PHE A 34 -0.97 13.12 3.09
N THR A 35 -1.13 12.43 1.98
CA THR A 35 -2.01 12.84 0.91
C THR A 35 -3.16 11.86 0.70
N ASN A 36 -4.17 12.31 -0.02
CA ASN A 36 -5.28 11.46 -0.45
C ASN A 36 -5.21 11.33 -1.97
N SER A 37 -4.91 10.13 -2.44
CA SER A 37 -4.80 9.83 -3.87
C SER A 37 -5.58 8.58 -4.24
N LEU A 38 -5.94 8.48 -5.52
CA LEU A 38 -6.62 7.31 -6.07
C LEU A 38 -5.69 6.08 -6.09
N GLY A 39 -4.40 6.28 -6.31
CA GLY A 39 -3.40 5.21 -6.26
C GLY A 39 -3.33 4.56 -4.89
N LYS A 40 -3.32 5.36 -3.84
CA LYS A 40 -3.37 4.89 -2.45
C LYS A 40 -4.65 4.11 -2.15
N ILE A 41 -5.79 4.55 -2.68
CA ILE A 41 -7.06 3.83 -2.56
C ILE A 41 -6.96 2.45 -3.23
N TYR A 42 -6.40 2.36 -4.46
CA TYR A 42 -6.22 1.08 -5.15
C TYR A 42 -5.34 0.11 -4.34
N LEU A 43 -4.23 0.57 -3.79
CA LEU A 43 -3.36 -0.26 -2.95
C LEU A 43 -4.06 -0.72 -1.67
N SER A 44 -4.88 0.14 -1.06
CA SER A 44 -5.65 -0.20 0.14
C SER A 44 -6.72 -1.25 -0.14
N PHE A 45 -7.42 -1.14 -1.28
CA PHE A 45 -8.34 -2.18 -1.75
C PHE A 45 -7.60 -3.50 -2.02
N LEU A 46 -6.47 -3.44 -2.70
CA LEU A 46 -5.65 -4.62 -2.99
C LEU A 46 -5.23 -5.33 -1.70
N MET A 47 -4.80 -4.58 -0.70
CA MET A 47 -4.44 -5.13 0.61
C MET A 47 -5.63 -5.80 1.31
N GLY A 48 -6.80 -5.14 1.32
CA GLY A 48 -8.03 -5.71 1.87
C GLY A 48 -8.43 -7.01 1.16
N LEU A 49 -8.43 -7.02 -0.18
CA LEU A 49 -8.78 -8.18 -0.98
C LEU A 49 -7.80 -9.35 -0.79
N THR A 50 -6.50 -9.10 -0.73
CA THR A 50 -5.49 -10.15 -0.52
C THR A 50 -5.57 -10.75 0.87
N MET A 51 -5.88 -9.96 1.90
CA MET A 51 -6.09 -10.47 3.26
C MET A 51 -7.34 -11.35 3.35
N VAL A 52 -8.44 -10.93 2.72
CA VAL A 52 -9.65 -11.77 2.61
C VAL A 52 -9.37 -13.05 1.83
N PHE A 53 -8.63 -12.97 0.72
CA PHE A 53 -8.25 -14.15 -0.07
C PHE A 53 -7.43 -15.15 0.76
N SER A 54 -6.44 -14.67 1.51
CA SER A 54 -5.61 -15.50 2.39
C SER A 54 -6.43 -16.19 3.48
N GLN A 55 -7.38 -15.48 4.08
CA GLN A 55 -8.26 -16.04 5.10
C GLN A 55 -9.18 -17.12 4.54
N ILE A 56 -9.78 -16.86 3.38
CA ILE A 56 -10.67 -17.80 2.70
C ILE A 56 -9.92 -19.06 2.31
N PHE A 57 -8.66 -18.94 1.89
CA PHE A 57 -7.82 -20.07 1.54
C PHE A 57 -7.59 -21.04 2.71
N MET A 58 -7.67 -20.55 3.94
CA MET A 58 -7.59 -21.36 5.16
C MET A 58 -8.91 -22.02 5.56
N ASP A 59 -10.02 -21.64 4.93
CA ASP A 59 -11.35 -22.18 5.23
C ASP A 59 -11.81 -23.13 4.12
N THR A 60 -11.94 -24.42 4.43
CA THR A 60 -12.25 -25.48 3.47
C THR A 60 -13.73 -25.53 3.04
N ASN A 61 -14.61 -24.72 3.64
CA ASN A 61 -16.05 -24.76 3.44
C ASN A 61 -16.60 -23.68 2.50
N ILE A 62 -15.73 -23.05 1.69
CA ILE A 62 -16.13 -21.96 0.79
C ILE A 62 -16.28 -22.48 -0.63
N TYR A 63 -17.33 -22.02 -1.32
CA TYR A 63 -17.58 -22.37 -2.70
C TYR A 63 -16.40 -21.94 -3.62
N PRO A 64 -15.90 -22.83 -4.50
CA PRO A 64 -14.79 -22.52 -5.41
C PRO A 64 -14.98 -21.25 -6.24
N LEU A 65 -16.22 -20.95 -6.62
CA LEU A 65 -16.56 -19.74 -7.38
C LEU A 65 -16.14 -18.46 -6.66
N PHE A 66 -16.21 -18.44 -5.33
CA PHE A 66 -15.85 -17.25 -4.55
C PHE A 66 -14.35 -16.93 -4.63
N TYR A 67 -13.49 -17.95 -4.67
CA TYR A 67 -12.05 -17.79 -4.90
C TYR A 67 -11.76 -17.17 -6.26
N ILE A 68 -12.45 -17.65 -7.30
CA ILE A 68 -12.27 -17.17 -8.67
C ILE A 68 -12.68 -15.71 -8.77
N ILE A 69 -13.84 -15.35 -8.22
CA ILE A 69 -14.33 -13.96 -8.23
C ILE A 69 -13.34 -13.04 -7.50
N LEU A 70 -12.91 -13.43 -6.31
CA LEU A 70 -11.98 -12.61 -5.52
C LEU A 70 -10.62 -12.46 -6.20
N PHE A 71 -10.12 -13.53 -6.82
CA PHE A 71 -8.88 -13.48 -7.61
C PHE A 71 -8.99 -12.55 -8.81
N ILE A 72 -10.13 -12.55 -9.51
CA ILE A 72 -10.40 -11.62 -10.62
C ILE A 72 -10.39 -10.18 -10.11
N PHE A 73 -11.02 -9.88 -8.96
CA PHE A 73 -10.98 -8.54 -8.37
C PHE A 73 -9.55 -8.10 -8.03
N ILE A 74 -8.73 -8.98 -7.46
CA ILE A 74 -7.31 -8.70 -7.20
C ILE A 74 -6.59 -8.32 -8.50
N LEU A 75 -6.78 -9.09 -9.57
CA LEU A 75 -6.16 -8.80 -10.87
C LEU A 75 -6.64 -7.46 -11.46
N ILE A 76 -7.93 -7.14 -11.30
CA ILE A 76 -8.48 -5.84 -11.72
C ILE A 76 -7.78 -4.70 -10.98
N PHE A 77 -7.66 -4.74 -9.65
CA PHE A 77 -7.01 -3.68 -8.88
C PHE A 77 -5.51 -3.57 -9.18
N ILE A 78 -4.81 -4.69 -9.41
CA ILE A 78 -3.43 -4.69 -9.92
C ILE A 78 -3.35 -3.97 -11.27
N TYR A 79 -4.25 -4.28 -12.19
CA TYR A 79 -4.30 -3.65 -13.51
C TYR A 79 -4.56 -2.15 -13.39
N LEU A 80 -5.57 -1.72 -12.64
CA LEU A 80 -5.92 -0.32 -12.44
C LEU A 80 -4.74 0.49 -11.88
N TYR A 81 -4.05 -0.06 -10.89
CA TYR A 81 -2.87 0.58 -10.29
C TYR A 81 -1.69 0.65 -11.27
N ARG A 82 -1.38 -0.46 -11.95
CA ARG A 82 -0.23 -0.51 -12.88
C ARG A 82 -0.41 0.34 -14.13
N THR A 83 -1.64 0.49 -14.61
CA THR A 83 -1.97 1.33 -15.77
C THR A 83 -2.30 2.77 -15.38
N GLN A 84 -2.27 3.10 -14.09
CA GLN A 84 -2.63 4.42 -13.58
C GLN A 84 -4.02 4.88 -14.08
N THR A 85 -4.96 3.93 -14.20
CA THR A 85 -6.30 4.18 -14.73
C THR A 85 -7.04 5.15 -13.81
N PHE A 86 -7.66 6.18 -14.38
CA PHE A 86 -8.33 7.29 -13.69
C PHE A 86 -7.42 8.15 -12.80
N ILE A 87 -6.11 7.96 -12.83
CA ILE A 87 -5.15 8.80 -12.12
C ILE A 87 -4.79 9.96 -13.04
N GLY A 88 -5.18 11.18 -12.63
CA GLY A 88 -4.83 12.43 -13.27
C GLY A 88 -3.58 13.07 -12.65
N ASP A 89 -3.19 14.24 -13.15
CA ASP A 89 -1.98 14.95 -12.69
C ASP A 89 -1.98 15.21 -11.18
N LYS A 90 -3.14 15.57 -10.64
CA LYS A 90 -3.27 15.85 -9.20
C LYS A 90 -3.04 14.61 -8.34
N GLU A 91 -3.69 13.50 -8.70
CA GLU A 91 -3.55 12.23 -8.00
C GLU A 91 -2.11 11.70 -8.11
N TYR A 92 -1.50 11.82 -9.31
CA TYR A 92 -0.09 11.45 -9.52
C TYR A 92 0.85 12.28 -8.63
N LEU A 93 0.68 13.60 -8.57
CA LEU A 93 1.50 14.45 -7.71
C LEU A 93 1.31 14.12 -6.23
N SER A 94 0.08 13.82 -5.81
CA SER A 94 -0.21 13.39 -4.44
C SER A 94 0.50 12.08 -4.09
N ASP A 95 0.47 11.09 -4.97
CA ASP A 95 1.21 9.82 -4.78
C ASP A 95 2.72 10.07 -4.70
N MET A 96 3.25 10.96 -5.54
CA MET A 96 4.68 11.26 -5.55
C MET A 96 5.14 11.96 -4.26
N ILE A 97 4.33 12.81 -3.65
CA ILE A 97 4.65 13.45 -2.37
C ILE A 97 4.90 12.38 -1.29
N GLU A 98 4.01 11.42 -1.11
CA GLU A 98 4.18 10.33 -0.14
C GLU A 98 5.40 9.45 -0.49
N HIS A 99 5.60 9.11 -1.77
CA HIS A 99 6.77 8.33 -2.21
C HIS A 99 8.10 9.02 -1.90
N HIS A 100 8.17 10.32 -2.15
CA HIS A 100 9.38 11.10 -1.88
C HIS A 100 9.60 11.30 -0.37
N SER A 101 8.54 11.49 0.39
CA SER A 101 8.59 11.58 1.85
C SER A 101 9.17 10.31 2.48
N MET A 102 8.75 9.14 2.03
CA MET A 102 9.31 7.86 2.46
C MET A 102 10.82 7.75 2.10
N ALA A 103 11.21 8.20 0.92
CA ALA A 103 12.61 8.17 0.50
C ALA A 103 13.49 9.08 1.37
N LEU A 104 13.00 10.26 1.76
CA LEU A 104 13.67 11.19 2.68
C LEU A 104 13.83 10.55 4.07
N LEU A 105 12.76 10.03 4.66
CA LEU A 105 12.77 9.37 5.97
C LEU A 105 13.81 8.24 6.01
N THR A 106 13.77 7.35 5.04
CA THR A 106 14.67 6.18 5.01
C THR A 106 16.11 6.57 4.74
N SER A 107 16.35 7.60 3.91
CA SER A 107 17.70 8.13 3.63
C SER A 107 18.32 8.81 4.84
N ASP A 108 17.55 9.62 5.56
CA ASP A 108 18.01 10.25 6.80
C ASP A 108 18.41 9.19 7.85
N GLN A 109 17.55 8.20 8.06
CA GLN A 109 17.81 7.14 9.05
C GLN A 109 19.02 6.26 8.68
N ILE A 110 19.23 5.97 7.40
CA ILE A 110 20.38 5.15 7.01
C ILE A 110 21.70 5.96 7.08
N LEU A 111 21.69 7.25 6.85
CA LEU A 111 22.87 8.10 6.99
C LEU A 111 23.46 8.07 8.39
N GLN A 112 22.61 7.97 9.42
CA GLN A 112 23.03 7.90 10.82
C GLN A 112 23.68 6.57 11.19
N LYS A 113 23.39 5.49 10.46
CA LYS A 113 23.79 4.12 10.82
C LYS A 113 24.88 3.54 9.93
N THR A 114 24.90 3.91 8.63
CA THR A 114 25.80 3.28 7.66
C THR A 114 27.24 3.79 7.77
N LYS A 115 28.21 2.85 7.67
CA LYS A 115 29.63 3.15 7.48
C LYS A 115 30.07 3.03 6.03
N ASN A 116 29.19 2.57 5.14
CA ASN A 116 29.51 2.36 3.74
C ASN A 116 29.48 3.66 2.96
N ARG A 117 30.62 4.07 2.40
CA ARG A 117 30.77 5.31 1.62
C ARG A 117 29.83 5.41 0.41
N LYS A 118 29.56 4.30 -0.28
CA LYS A 118 28.67 4.29 -1.45
C LYS A 118 27.21 4.54 -1.02
N ILE A 119 26.78 3.91 0.09
CA ILE A 119 25.45 4.11 0.64
C ILE A 119 25.29 5.54 1.13
N LYS A 120 26.28 6.10 1.85
CA LYS A 120 26.26 7.52 2.27
C LYS A 120 26.09 8.46 1.09
N LYS A 121 26.87 8.24 0.01
CA LYS A 121 26.78 9.06 -1.20
C LYS A 121 25.38 9.00 -1.83
N LEU A 122 24.81 7.79 -1.97
CA LEU A 122 23.48 7.60 -2.54
C LEU A 122 22.40 8.28 -1.68
N ALA A 123 22.43 8.05 -0.37
CA ALA A 123 21.45 8.63 0.56
C ALA A 123 21.51 10.17 0.54
N ASN A 124 22.70 10.78 0.54
CA ASN A 124 22.85 12.22 0.38
C ASN A 124 22.28 12.73 -0.95
N GLN A 125 22.52 12.03 -2.05
CA GLN A 125 21.96 12.39 -3.36
C GLN A 125 20.42 12.36 -3.33
N ILE A 126 19.82 11.37 -2.68
CA ILE A 126 18.38 11.30 -2.51
C ILE A 126 17.89 12.50 -1.68
N MET A 127 18.54 12.81 -0.55
CA MET A 127 18.18 13.95 0.28
C MET A 127 18.27 15.31 -0.44
N GLU A 128 19.25 15.48 -1.32
CA GLU A 128 19.44 16.70 -2.10
C GLU A 128 18.45 16.84 -3.27
N THR A 129 18.05 15.72 -3.89
CA THR A 129 17.23 15.74 -5.12
C THR A 129 15.73 15.63 -4.85
N GLN A 130 15.32 15.06 -3.75
CA GLN A 130 13.92 14.87 -3.38
C GLN A 130 13.40 16.01 -2.51
#